data_6af27ba7d4f1b9b5cd9568fdec0c8bc5
#
_entry.id   6af27ba7d4f1b9b5cd9568fdec0c8bc5
#
_cell.length_a   1.000
_cell.length_b   1.000
_cell.length_c   1.000
_cell.angle_alpha   90.00
_cell.angle_beta   90.00
_cell.angle_gamma   90.00
#
_symmetry.space_group_name_H-M   'P 1'
#
loop_
_entity.id
_entity.type
_entity.pdbx_description
1 polymer ?
#
loop_
_entity_poly.entity_id
_entity_poly.type
_entity_poly.pdbx_seq_one_letter_code
_entity_poly.pdbx_strand_id
1 'polypeptide(L)'
;MVNDTLRTIKYSDICILLIDASKGIDKQDLTIARMIIGEGRGLIIGANMWDKVLDKNIIKDEIINKLKISLSQIKKISIVFMSGLQSQGIDKLFEMVLDIKKRLNIRISTGKLNRWLAPVIENNPPPLFKGKKNNIRYITQVNVRPPTFAVFMSSPDTVSYTHLTLPTTTSV
;
A
#
# COMPACT_ATOMS: atom_id res chain seq x y z
N MET A 1 9.98 -9.92 -19.70
CA MET A 1 9.54 -8.56 -19.26
C MET A 1 8.58 -8.60 -18.07
N VAL A 2 7.35 -9.13 -18.15
CA VAL A 2 6.42 -9.13 -16.98
C VAL A 2 7.00 -9.91 -15.79
N ASN A 3 7.59 -11.07 -16.03
CA ASN A 3 8.21 -11.90 -14.97
C ASN A 3 9.40 -11.20 -14.29
N ASP A 4 10.19 -10.43 -15.03
CA ASP A 4 11.32 -9.70 -14.49
C ASP A 4 10.86 -8.54 -13.60
N THR A 5 9.80 -7.84 -14.02
CA THR A 5 9.18 -6.77 -13.22
C THR A 5 8.63 -7.32 -11.91
N LEU A 6 7.90 -8.45 -11.95
CA LEU A 6 7.40 -9.11 -10.74
C LEU A 6 8.52 -9.55 -9.81
N ARG A 7 9.59 -10.11 -10.38
CA ARG A 7 10.77 -10.52 -9.61
C ARG A 7 11.41 -9.32 -8.93
N THR A 8 11.63 -8.22 -9.65
CA THR A 8 12.19 -6.97 -9.10
C THR A 8 11.32 -6.42 -7.97
N ILE A 9 9.99 -6.38 -8.14
CA ILE A 9 9.06 -5.95 -7.10
C ILE A 9 9.21 -6.82 -5.84
N LYS A 10 9.26 -8.15 -5.99
CA LYS A 10 9.36 -9.09 -4.86
C LYS A 10 10.62 -8.91 -4.02
N TYR A 11 11.72 -8.50 -4.63
CA TYR A 11 13.00 -8.30 -3.93
C TYR A 11 13.24 -6.87 -3.47
N SER A 12 12.32 -5.94 -3.74
CA SER A 12 12.42 -4.55 -3.33
C SER A 12 11.64 -4.28 -2.05
N ASP A 13 12.14 -3.42 -1.17
CA ASP A 13 11.37 -2.89 -0.03
C ASP A 13 10.43 -1.77 -0.48
N ILE A 14 10.92 -0.91 -1.38
CA ILE A 14 10.22 0.28 -1.89
C ILE A 14 10.41 0.31 -3.41
N CYS A 15 9.33 0.51 -4.12
CA CYS A 15 9.31 0.71 -5.56
C CYS A 15 8.94 2.15 -5.89
N ILE A 16 9.73 2.79 -6.73
CA ILE A 16 9.41 4.09 -7.32
C ILE A 16 8.89 3.82 -8.74
N LEU A 17 7.60 4.06 -8.96
CA LEU A 17 6.99 3.99 -10.28
C LEU A 17 7.08 5.37 -10.93
N LEU A 18 7.95 5.49 -11.93
CA LEU A 18 8.10 6.73 -12.71
C LEU A 18 7.08 6.75 -13.83
N ILE A 19 6.29 7.82 -13.89
CA ILE A 19 5.33 8.08 -14.96
C ILE A 19 5.69 9.38 -15.69
N ASP A 20 5.31 9.48 -16.95
CA ASP A 20 5.41 10.72 -17.73
C ASP A 20 4.21 11.61 -17.39
N ALA A 21 4.43 12.64 -16.56
CA ALA A 21 3.36 13.53 -16.12
C ALA A 21 2.69 14.30 -17.27
N SER A 22 3.39 14.52 -18.39
CA SER A 22 2.81 15.20 -19.57
C SER A 22 1.75 14.36 -20.30
N LYS A 23 1.80 13.03 -20.12
CA LYS A 23 0.83 12.07 -20.66
C LYS A 23 -0.20 11.62 -19.62
N GLY A 24 0.05 11.97 -18.36
CA GLY A 24 -0.76 11.50 -17.24
C GLY A 24 -0.45 10.06 -16.87
N ILE A 25 -1.34 9.42 -16.12
CA ILE A 25 -1.21 8.02 -15.69
C ILE A 25 -2.10 7.11 -16.55
N ASP A 26 -1.56 6.00 -17.02
CA ASP A 26 -2.25 5.05 -17.87
C ASP A 26 -2.69 3.77 -17.11
N LYS A 27 -3.36 2.85 -17.84
CA LYS A 27 -3.83 1.57 -17.28
C LYS A 27 -2.69 0.64 -16.88
N GLN A 28 -1.57 0.68 -17.59
CA GLN A 28 -0.42 -0.16 -17.31
C GLN A 28 0.28 0.30 -16.03
N ASP A 29 0.47 1.61 -15.84
CA ASP A 29 1.00 2.21 -14.63
C ASP A 29 0.19 1.80 -13.41
N LEU A 30 -1.15 1.90 -13.51
CA LEU A 30 -2.07 1.51 -12.45
C LEU A 30 -2.02 0.01 -12.16
N THR A 31 -1.77 -0.83 -13.16
CA THR A 31 -1.61 -2.27 -12.98
C THR A 31 -0.32 -2.57 -12.22
N ILE A 32 0.79 -1.94 -12.60
CA ILE A 32 2.08 -2.08 -11.89
C ILE A 32 1.96 -1.57 -10.45
N ALA A 33 1.30 -0.43 -10.25
CA ALA A 33 1.05 0.10 -8.91
C ALA A 33 0.28 -0.89 -8.02
N ARG A 34 -0.78 -1.53 -8.55
CA ARG A 34 -1.53 -2.59 -7.82
C ARG A 34 -0.66 -3.81 -7.51
N MET A 35 0.21 -4.23 -8.43
CA MET A 35 1.16 -5.33 -8.20
C MET A 35 2.11 -5.02 -7.05
N ILE A 36 2.70 -3.81 -7.02
CA ILE A 36 3.61 -3.36 -5.95
C ILE A 36 2.90 -3.42 -4.59
N ILE A 37 1.68 -2.90 -4.54
CA ILE A 37 0.86 -2.91 -3.33
C ILE A 37 0.48 -4.32 -2.91
N GLY A 38 0.05 -5.16 -3.86
CA GLY A 38 -0.31 -6.56 -3.61
C GLY A 38 0.83 -7.39 -3.03
N GLU A 39 2.08 -7.08 -3.40
CA GLU A 39 3.28 -7.69 -2.82
C GLU A 39 3.69 -7.06 -1.47
N GLY A 40 2.88 -6.13 -0.93
CA GLY A 40 3.15 -5.47 0.35
C GLY A 40 4.37 -4.55 0.35
N ARG A 41 4.75 -4.01 -0.81
CA ARG A 41 5.91 -3.13 -0.97
C ARG A 41 5.52 -1.66 -0.84
N GLY A 42 6.46 -0.83 -0.41
CA GLY A 42 6.27 0.62 -0.44
C GLY A 42 6.16 1.12 -1.87
N LEU A 43 5.13 1.93 -2.17
CA LEU A 43 4.94 2.54 -3.48
C LEU A 43 5.11 4.06 -3.40
N ILE A 44 5.94 4.61 -4.29
CA ILE A 44 6.03 6.04 -4.58
C ILE A 44 5.76 6.22 -6.07
N ILE A 45 4.86 7.15 -6.40
CA ILE A 45 4.67 7.59 -7.79
C ILE A 45 5.56 8.81 -8.03
N GLY A 46 6.50 8.69 -8.96
CA GLY A 46 7.31 9.79 -9.44
C GLY A 46 6.73 10.34 -10.75
N ALA A 47 5.94 11.41 -10.69
CA ALA A 47 5.40 12.08 -11.87
C ALA A 47 6.49 12.96 -12.48
N ASN A 48 7.28 12.36 -13.37
CA ASN A 48 8.43 13.00 -14.01
C ASN A 48 8.01 13.86 -15.22
N MET A 49 8.96 14.61 -15.78
CA MET A 49 8.74 15.60 -16.86
C MET A 49 7.77 16.72 -16.46
N TRP A 50 7.73 17.07 -15.18
CA TRP A 50 6.85 18.11 -14.64
C TRP A 50 7.13 19.50 -15.21
N ASP A 51 8.34 19.72 -15.73
CA ASP A 51 8.75 20.89 -16.49
C ASP A 51 8.01 21.05 -17.83
N LYS A 52 7.55 19.95 -18.44
CA LYS A 52 6.82 19.95 -19.72
C LYS A 52 5.32 20.14 -19.55
N VAL A 53 4.80 20.07 -18.33
CA VAL A 53 3.36 20.20 -18.06
C VAL A 53 2.97 21.67 -18.04
N LEU A 54 2.06 22.07 -18.93
CA LEU A 54 1.55 23.44 -19.04
C LEU A 54 0.55 23.73 -17.91
N ASP A 55 -0.50 22.93 -17.81
CA ASP A 55 -1.58 23.11 -16.82
C ASP A 55 -1.37 22.22 -15.60
N LYS A 56 -0.41 22.61 -14.76
CA LYS A 56 0.05 21.80 -13.61
C LYS A 56 -1.06 21.41 -12.64
N ASN A 57 -2.00 22.29 -12.38
CA ASN A 57 -3.11 22.02 -11.44
C ASN A 57 -4.05 20.96 -12.00
N ILE A 58 -4.46 21.09 -13.26
CA ILE A 58 -5.36 20.16 -13.93
C ILE A 58 -4.75 18.75 -13.97
N ILE A 59 -3.53 18.63 -14.47
CA ILE A 59 -2.85 17.34 -14.60
C ILE A 59 -2.58 16.69 -13.23
N LYS A 60 -2.22 17.51 -12.24
CA LYS A 60 -2.05 17.02 -10.86
C LYS A 60 -3.34 16.42 -10.32
N ASP A 61 -4.47 17.11 -10.47
CA ASP A 61 -5.75 16.64 -9.97
C ASP A 61 -6.24 15.41 -10.73
N GLU A 62 -6.02 15.33 -12.03
CA GLU A 62 -6.31 14.13 -12.82
C GLU A 62 -5.54 12.91 -12.34
N ILE A 63 -4.22 13.03 -12.19
CA ILE A 63 -3.36 11.93 -11.73
C ILE A 63 -3.80 11.47 -10.34
N ILE A 64 -4.00 12.41 -9.41
CA ILE A 64 -4.42 12.11 -8.04
C ILE A 64 -5.79 11.42 -8.02
N ASN A 65 -6.75 11.88 -8.81
CA ASN A 65 -8.10 11.29 -8.86
C ASN A 65 -8.08 9.89 -9.47
N LYS A 66 -7.36 9.66 -10.57
CA LYS A 66 -7.18 8.33 -11.16
C LYS A 66 -6.55 7.35 -10.16
N LEU A 67 -5.51 7.80 -9.42
CA LEU A 67 -4.87 6.99 -8.38
C LEU A 67 -5.84 6.67 -7.23
N LYS A 68 -6.59 7.64 -6.72
CA LYS A 68 -7.57 7.43 -5.64
C LYS A 68 -8.64 6.41 -6.02
N ILE A 69 -9.18 6.49 -7.25
CA ILE A 69 -10.18 5.55 -7.74
C ILE A 69 -9.58 4.16 -7.91
N SER A 70 -8.41 4.07 -8.53
CA SER A 70 -7.78 2.77 -8.87
C SER A 70 -7.12 2.06 -7.70
N LEU A 71 -6.70 2.81 -6.67
CA LEU A 71 -6.02 2.34 -5.47
C LEU A 71 -6.81 2.71 -4.21
N SER A 72 -8.14 2.53 -4.26
CA SER A 72 -9.09 2.91 -3.20
C SER A 72 -8.79 2.29 -1.84
N GLN A 73 -8.10 1.12 -1.82
CA GLN A 73 -7.65 0.47 -0.60
C GLN A 73 -6.54 1.25 0.13
N ILE A 74 -5.89 2.23 -0.52
CA ILE A 74 -4.82 3.03 0.08
C ILE A 74 -5.33 4.44 0.41
N LYS A 75 -5.36 4.78 1.69
CA LYS A 75 -5.82 6.11 2.14
C LYS A 75 -4.90 7.25 1.71
N LYS A 76 -3.59 7.02 1.67
CA LYS A 76 -2.59 8.04 1.33
C LYS A 76 -1.58 7.48 0.34
N ILE A 77 -1.67 7.93 -0.91
CA ILE A 77 -0.72 7.56 -1.97
C ILE A 77 0.45 8.54 -1.92
N SER A 78 1.66 8.00 -1.88
CA SER A 78 2.88 8.81 -1.95
C SER A 78 3.16 9.19 -3.40
N ILE A 79 3.08 10.49 -3.73
CA ILE A 79 3.35 11.01 -5.06
C ILE A 79 4.27 12.22 -4.98
N VAL A 80 5.25 12.28 -5.90
CA VAL A 80 6.15 13.42 -6.11
C VAL A 80 6.05 13.86 -7.55
N PHE A 81 5.78 15.16 -7.76
CA PHE A 81 5.87 15.80 -9.07
C PHE A 81 7.29 16.32 -9.23
N MET A 82 8.00 15.84 -10.26
CA MET A 82 9.43 16.06 -10.39
C MET A 82 9.86 16.26 -11.85
N SER A 83 11.02 16.87 -12.04
CA SER A 83 11.74 16.90 -13.31
C SER A 83 13.16 16.39 -13.10
N GLY A 84 13.45 15.22 -13.68
CA GLY A 84 14.81 14.67 -13.67
C GLY A 84 15.80 15.55 -14.43
N LEU A 85 15.33 16.23 -15.48
CA LEU A 85 16.16 17.14 -16.28
C LEU A 85 16.58 18.38 -15.49
N GLN A 86 15.66 18.97 -14.72
CA GLN A 86 15.89 20.17 -13.93
C GLN A 86 16.27 19.91 -12.48
N SER A 87 16.42 18.64 -12.10
CA SER A 87 16.65 18.19 -10.71
C SER A 87 15.60 18.68 -9.71
N GLN A 88 14.42 19.08 -10.20
CA GLN A 88 13.32 19.57 -9.36
C GLN A 88 12.60 18.37 -8.68
N GLY A 89 12.37 18.46 -7.38
CA GLY A 89 11.61 17.48 -6.62
C GLY A 89 12.37 16.21 -6.24
N ILE A 90 13.65 16.10 -6.60
CA ILE A 90 14.49 14.92 -6.31
C ILE A 90 14.71 14.78 -4.80
N ASP A 91 15.03 15.86 -4.10
CA ASP A 91 15.22 15.83 -2.63
C ASP A 91 13.95 15.34 -1.93
N LYS A 92 12.79 15.83 -2.36
CA LYS A 92 11.47 15.41 -1.85
C LYS A 92 11.19 13.93 -2.10
N LEU A 93 11.66 13.38 -3.23
CA LEU A 93 11.58 11.95 -3.52
C LEU A 93 12.38 11.14 -2.49
N PHE A 94 13.63 11.55 -2.21
CA PHE A 94 14.47 10.87 -1.22
C PHE A 94 13.92 10.98 0.21
N GLU A 95 13.42 12.15 0.60
CA GLU A 95 12.73 12.32 1.89
C GLU A 95 11.56 11.34 2.03
N MET A 96 10.76 11.19 0.97
CA MET A 96 9.62 10.28 0.95
C MET A 96 10.05 8.81 1.01
N VAL A 97 11.17 8.43 0.35
CA VAL A 97 11.76 7.09 0.46
C VAL A 97 12.14 6.80 1.91
N LEU A 98 12.82 7.74 2.58
CA LEU A 98 13.24 7.59 3.97
C LEU A 98 12.05 7.48 4.93
N ASP A 99 11.00 8.27 4.71
CA ASP A 99 9.77 8.22 5.51
C ASP A 99 9.05 6.87 5.36
N ILE A 100 8.90 6.38 4.12
CA ILE A 100 8.30 5.06 3.87
C ILE A 100 9.17 3.96 4.50
N LYS A 101 10.50 4.03 4.37
CA LYS A 101 11.41 3.06 4.97
C LYS A 101 11.26 3.00 6.49
N LYS A 102 11.14 4.15 7.15
CA LYS A 102 10.87 4.19 8.59
C LYS A 102 9.55 3.49 8.94
N ARG A 103 8.48 3.76 8.19
CA ARG A 103 7.15 3.14 8.41
C ARG A 103 7.16 1.64 8.16
N LEU A 104 7.82 1.17 7.10
CA LEU A 104 7.93 -0.26 6.79
C LEU A 104 8.70 -1.05 7.86
N ASN A 105 9.53 -0.38 8.66
CA ASN A 105 10.30 -1.01 9.74
C ASN A 105 9.55 -1.07 11.08
N ILE A 106 8.34 -0.50 11.16
CA ILE A 106 7.58 -0.49 12.41
C ILE A 106 7.06 -1.90 12.69
N ARG A 107 7.48 -2.43 13.84
CA ARG A 107 6.89 -3.64 14.42
C ARG A 107 5.76 -3.24 15.37
N ILE A 108 4.56 -3.71 15.06
CA ILE A 108 3.40 -3.45 15.91
C ILE A 108 3.34 -4.50 17.01
N SER A 109 3.28 -4.08 18.27
CA SER A 109 3.18 -5.03 19.38
C SER A 109 1.85 -5.80 19.36
N THR A 110 1.90 -7.06 19.78
CA THR A 110 0.72 -7.93 19.87
C THR A 110 -0.41 -7.28 20.68
N GLY A 111 -0.08 -6.59 21.78
CA GLY A 111 -1.06 -5.89 22.59
C GLY A 111 -1.77 -4.73 21.86
N LYS A 112 -1.05 -3.95 21.02
CA LYS A 112 -1.66 -2.91 20.19
C LYS A 112 -2.58 -3.52 19.12
N LEU A 113 -2.13 -4.60 18.48
CA LEU A 113 -2.94 -5.31 17.47
C LEU A 113 -4.24 -5.85 18.07
N ASN A 114 -4.17 -6.48 19.23
CA ASN A 114 -5.36 -7.07 19.84
C ASN A 114 -6.34 -6.01 20.40
N ARG A 115 -5.85 -4.89 20.93
CA ARG A 115 -6.71 -3.76 21.30
C ARG A 115 -7.44 -3.15 20.10
N TRP A 116 -6.77 -3.08 18.96
CA TRP A 116 -7.40 -2.63 17.71
C TRP A 116 -8.39 -3.67 17.16
N LEU A 117 -8.07 -4.96 17.30
CA LEU A 117 -8.89 -6.05 16.78
C LEU A 117 -10.22 -6.20 17.51
N ALA A 118 -10.25 -5.96 18.82
CA ALA A 118 -11.44 -6.17 19.65
C ALA A 118 -12.69 -5.45 19.10
N PRO A 119 -12.71 -4.11 18.90
CA PRO A 119 -13.87 -3.42 18.33
C PRO A 119 -14.18 -3.82 16.88
N VAL A 120 -13.18 -4.26 16.11
CA VAL A 120 -13.40 -4.74 14.74
C VAL A 120 -14.21 -6.04 14.74
N ILE A 121 -13.92 -6.96 15.65
CA ILE A 121 -14.67 -8.23 15.82
C ILE A 121 -16.09 -7.97 16.33
N GLU A 122 -16.24 -7.03 17.27
CA GLU A 122 -17.56 -6.66 17.80
C GLU A 122 -18.50 -6.13 16.71
N ASN A 123 -17.98 -5.26 15.84
CA ASN A 123 -18.75 -4.66 14.74
C ASN A 123 -18.93 -5.61 13.53
N ASN A 124 -17.99 -6.52 13.32
CA ASN A 124 -17.97 -7.44 12.18
C ASN A 124 -17.58 -8.84 12.66
N PRO A 125 -18.48 -9.56 13.34
CA PRO A 125 -18.19 -10.90 13.84
C PRO A 125 -17.90 -11.86 12.69
N PRO A 126 -16.91 -12.77 12.85
CA PRO A 126 -16.61 -13.78 11.85
C PRO A 126 -17.84 -14.65 11.56
N PRO A 127 -18.01 -15.15 10.32
CA PRO A 127 -19.13 -16.02 9.97
C PRO A 127 -19.11 -17.31 10.79
N LEU A 128 -20.31 -17.86 11.02
CA LEU A 128 -20.46 -19.15 11.68
C LEU A 128 -19.83 -20.26 10.84
N PHE A 129 -19.14 -21.17 11.49
CA PHE A 129 -18.61 -22.37 10.86
C PHE A 129 -19.34 -23.62 11.36
N LYS A 130 -19.96 -24.34 10.43
CA LYS A 130 -20.77 -25.55 10.78
C LYS A 130 -21.74 -25.25 11.92
N GLY A 131 -22.39 -24.08 11.89
CA GLY A 131 -23.35 -23.64 12.93
C GLY A 131 -22.71 -23.18 14.25
N LYS A 132 -21.40 -23.21 14.42
CA LYS A 132 -20.69 -22.77 15.63
C LYS A 132 -20.02 -21.42 15.45
N LYS A 133 -19.97 -20.61 16.53
CA LYS A 133 -19.21 -19.34 16.52
C LYS A 133 -17.74 -19.60 16.31
N ASN A 134 -17.16 -18.92 15.31
CA ASN A 134 -15.74 -18.93 15.06
C ASN A 134 -15.12 -17.69 15.71
N ASN A 135 -14.36 -17.87 16.77
CA ASN A 135 -13.79 -16.76 17.52
C ASN A 135 -12.33 -16.52 17.11
N ILE A 136 -12.01 -15.28 16.78
CA ILE A 136 -10.62 -14.85 16.65
C ILE A 136 -10.06 -14.69 18.06
N ARG A 137 -9.02 -15.44 18.40
CA ARG A 137 -8.41 -15.44 19.72
C ARG A 137 -7.42 -14.30 19.88
N TYR A 138 -6.51 -14.14 18.92
CA TYR A 138 -5.55 -13.03 18.89
C TYR A 138 -4.90 -12.91 17.51
N ILE A 139 -4.26 -11.76 17.29
CA ILE A 139 -3.45 -11.46 16.11
C ILE A 139 -2.04 -11.08 16.55
N THR A 140 -1.04 -11.49 15.79
CA THR A 140 0.36 -11.07 16.00
C THR A 140 1.05 -10.81 14.69
N GLN A 141 2.03 -9.90 14.68
CA GLN A 141 2.87 -9.65 13.51
C GLN A 141 4.04 -10.63 13.50
N VAL A 142 4.05 -11.54 12.52
CA VAL A 142 5.10 -12.57 12.38
C VAL A 142 6.28 -12.07 11.55
N ASN A 143 6.03 -11.19 10.57
CA ASN A 143 7.07 -10.59 9.76
C ASN A 143 6.85 -9.08 9.59
N VAL A 144 7.94 -8.31 9.51
CA VAL A 144 7.90 -6.86 9.30
C VAL A 144 7.94 -6.50 7.82
N ARG A 145 8.65 -7.29 7.01
CA ARG A 145 8.83 -7.04 5.57
C ARG A 145 8.70 -8.32 4.74
N PRO A 146 7.67 -8.44 3.92
CA PRO A 146 6.44 -7.62 3.93
C PRO A 146 5.70 -7.74 5.27
N PRO A 147 4.88 -6.75 5.67
CA PRO A 147 4.11 -6.85 6.90
C PRO A 147 3.18 -8.06 6.84
N THR A 148 3.46 -9.06 7.69
CA THR A 148 2.71 -10.31 7.71
C THR A 148 2.15 -10.55 9.10
N PHE A 149 0.86 -10.88 9.16
CA PHE A 149 0.16 -11.08 10.41
C PHE A 149 -0.40 -12.51 10.47
N ALA A 150 -0.23 -13.14 11.62
CA ALA A 150 -0.89 -14.40 11.94
C ALA A 150 -2.14 -14.12 12.79
N VAL A 151 -3.27 -14.62 12.34
CA VAL A 151 -4.56 -14.55 13.06
C VAL A 151 -4.87 -15.93 13.60
N PHE A 152 -5.05 -16.04 14.91
CA PHE A 152 -5.37 -17.30 15.57
C PHE A 152 -6.87 -17.38 15.84
N MET A 153 -7.49 -18.43 15.34
CA MET A 153 -8.93 -18.67 15.38
C MET A 153 -9.25 -19.98 16.08
N SER A 154 -10.49 -20.12 16.59
CA SER A 154 -10.96 -21.35 17.21
C SER A 154 -11.14 -22.50 16.20
N SER A 155 -11.41 -22.17 14.93
CA SER A 155 -11.55 -23.12 13.82
C SER A 155 -10.83 -22.59 12.58
N PRO A 156 -9.56 -22.97 12.36
CA PRO A 156 -8.75 -22.41 11.29
C PRO A 156 -9.18 -22.83 9.87
N ASP A 157 -9.87 -23.95 9.71
CA ASP A 157 -10.30 -24.50 8.41
C ASP A 157 -11.35 -23.66 7.66
N THR A 158 -11.74 -22.52 8.22
CA THR A 158 -12.80 -21.65 7.71
C THR A 158 -12.32 -20.42 6.98
N VAL A 159 -11.03 -20.18 6.89
CA VAL A 159 -10.51 -18.99 6.23
C VAL A 159 -10.52 -19.20 4.72
N SER A 160 -11.62 -18.82 4.07
CA SER A 160 -11.56 -18.44 2.68
C SER A 160 -10.56 -17.29 2.57
N TYR A 161 -9.52 -17.46 1.76
CA TYR A 161 -8.49 -16.43 1.50
C TYR A 161 -9.12 -15.24 0.76
N THR A 162 -9.82 -14.39 1.49
CA THR A 162 -10.09 -13.04 1.05
C THR A 162 -8.93 -12.19 1.54
N HIS A 163 -8.24 -11.52 0.62
CA HIS A 163 -7.19 -10.58 0.95
C HIS A 163 -7.72 -9.52 1.93
N LEU A 164 -7.45 -9.69 3.21
CA LEU A 164 -7.61 -8.64 4.20
C LEU A 164 -6.47 -7.64 4.01
N THR A 165 -6.66 -6.70 3.10
CA THR A 165 -5.85 -5.49 3.06
C THR A 165 -6.23 -4.67 4.28
N LEU A 166 -5.39 -4.71 5.31
CA LEU A 166 -5.55 -3.82 6.47
C LEU A 166 -5.43 -2.38 5.99
N PRO A 167 -6.42 -1.51 6.26
CA PRO A 167 -6.24 -0.09 6.01
C PRO A 167 -5.07 0.39 6.85
N THR A 168 -4.01 0.89 6.19
CA THR A 168 -2.91 1.57 6.85
C THR A 168 -3.40 2.91 7.41
N THR A 169 -4.09 2.86 8.53
CA THR A 169 -4.46 4.05 9.29
C THR A 169 -3.55 4.11 10.49
N THR A 170 -2.58 5.00 10.44
CA THR A 170 -1.96 5.51 11.66
C THR A 170 -2.43 6.96 11.81
N SER A 171 -3.41 7.16 12.68
CA SER A 171 -3.59 8.44 13.38
C SER A 171 -2.82 8.32 14.66
N VAL A 172 -2.04 9.34 14.96
CA VAL A 172 -1.20 9.75 16.09
C VAL A 172 0.25 9.44 15.94
#